data_339ca001a80ccb6383253b9d965b5fb4
#
_entry.id   339ca001a80ccb6383253b9d965b5fb4
#
_cell.length_a   1.000
_cell.length_b   1.000
_cell.length_c   1.000
_cell.angle_alpha   90.00
_cell.angle_beta   90.00
_cell.angle_gamma   90.00
#
_symmetry.space_group_name_H-M   'P 1'
#
loop_
_entity.id
_entity.type
_entity.pdbx_description
1 polymer ?
#
loop_
_entity_poly.entity_id
_entity_poly.type
_entity_poly.pdbx_seq_one_letter_code
_entity_poly.pdbx_strand_id
1 'polypeptide(L)'
;MKILVIVVTFNGLKWLDRCLGSVRASEVPADLYVWDNDSTDGSADWVQGHFPEAKLVRSADNLGFAEANNMGFRYALDKGYDYVYLLNQDAWIEPSTLGTLVAASDAHPDYAVLSPLQMTDGFQALDKQFEKVYAPEGMHFQKRRCATPPKWAPPSYDAEGGTVSGSACPPVTVIRIMAAHWLIPRKALETVGMFDSLFPIYGNDDNWCDRARYHGFKVGIVPEARAVHDRAYRQEPKEKVIYRNYYMGSLVRLCDINRPLWERFLFVCLFTLVKAVKYGSTLPFKHFRALCRMLPQIKDSRLRSAK
;
A
#
# COMPACT_ATOMS: atom_id res chain seq x y z
N MET A 1 14.08 10.98 -13.95
CA MET A 1 13.23 10.32 -12.96
C MET A 1 11.78 10.60 -13.33
N LYS A 2 10.97 9.56 -13.50
CA LYS A 2 9.53 9.65 -13.82
C LYS A 2 8.73 8.90 -12.75
N ILE A 3 7.76 9.57 -12.14
CA ILE A 3 6.87 9.01 -11.11
C ILE A 3 5.46 8.93 -11.67
N LEU A 4 4.81 7.77 -11.58
CA LEU A 4 3.39 7.61 -11.87
C LEU A 4 2.63 7.45 -10.56
N VAL A 5 1.71 8.35 -10.26
CA VAL A 5 0.75 8.18 -9.16
C VAL A 5 -0.49 7.50 -9.69
N ILE A 6 -0.81 6.33 -9.15
CA ILE A 6 -1.98 5.53 -9.52
C ILE A 6 -3.06 5.75 -8.47
N VAL A 7 -4.22 6.22 -8.90
CA VAL A 7 -5.42 6.38 -8.07
C VAL A 7 -6.55 5.54 -8.67
N VAL A 8 -7.06 4.59 -7.89
CA VAL A 8 -8.28 3.85 -8.25
C VAL A 8 -9.44 4.51 -7.54
N THR A 9 -10.46 4.97 -8.30
CA THR A 9 -11.66 5.58 -7.74
C THR A 9 -12.90 4.73 -7.99
N PHE A 10 -13.76 4.65 -6.99
CA PHE A 10 -15.11 4.08 -7.07
C PHE A 10 -16.04 4.87 -6.15
N ASN A 11 -16.93 5.66 -6.73
CA ASN A 11 -17.82 6.57 -6.01
C ASN A 11 -17.04 7.43 -4.98
N GLY A 12 -15.95 8.05 -5.46
CA GLY A 12 -14.99 8.76 -4.65
C GLY A 12 -15.05 10.29 -4.73
N LEU A 13 -16.06 10.85 -5.40
CA LEU A 13 -16.15 12.27 -5.75
C LEU A 13 -15.78 13.22 -4.59
N LYS A 14 -16.25 12.93 -3.40
CA LYS A 14 -16.01 13.77 -2.21
C LYS A 14 -14.54 13.91 -1.77
N TRP A 15 -13.66 12.99 -2.22
CA TRP A 15 -12.24 13.01 -1.84
C TRP A 15 -11.30 13.44 -2.96
N LEU A 16 -11.76 13.34 -4.23
CA LEU A 16 -10.89 13.48 -5.39
C LEU A 16 -10.17 14.83 -5.46
N ASP A 17 -10.84 15.92 -5.08
CA ASP A 17 -10.22 17.26 -5.06
C ASP A 17 -8.97 17.27 -4.17
N ARG A 18 -9.10 16.74 -2.98
CA ARG A 18 -8.03 16.71 -1.99
C ARG A 18 -6.96 15.67 -2.35
N CYS A 19 -7.38 14.50 -2.81
CA CYS A 19 -6.49 13.42 -3.24
C CYS A 19 -5.60 13.85 -4.40
N LEU A 20 -6.21 14.20 -5.53
CA LEU A 20 -5.47 14.56 -6.76
C LEU A 20 -4.80 15.93 -6.61
N GLY A 21 -5.44 16.88 -5.92
CA GLY A 21 -4.87 18.18 -5.60
C GLY A 21 -3.57 18.10 -4.81
N SER A 22 -3.47 17.14 -3.87
CA SER A 22 -2.24 16.93 -3.11
C SER A 22 -1.07 16.45 -3.98
N VAL A 23 -1.35 15.65 -5.00
CA VAL A 23 -0.34 15.21 -5.98
C VAL A 23 0.10 16.37 -6.87
N ARG A 24 -0.86 17.17 -7.35
CA ARG A 24 -0.56 18.39 -8.14
C ARG A 24 0.28 19.39 -7.36
N ALA A 25 0.13 19.46 -6.03
CA ALA A 25 0.90 20.32 -5.14
C ALA A 25 2.25 19.72 -4.70
N SER A 26 2.62 18.56 -5.21
CA SER A 26 3.90 17.93 -4.87
C SER A 26 5.09 18.77 -5.35
N GLU A 27 6.14 18.85 -4.52
CA GLU A 27 7.40 19.53 -4.84
C GLU A 27 8.17 18.83 -5.98
N VAL A 28 7.94 17.54 -6.20
CA VAL A 28 8.49 16.81 -7.33
C VAL A 28 7.40 16.48 -8.33
N PRO A 29 7.65 16.62 -9.65
CA PRO A 29 6.64 16.35 -10.65
C PRO A 29 6.29 14.85 -10.68
N ALA A 30 4.99 14.57 -10.80
CA ALA A 30 4.48 13.22 -10.94
C ALA A 30 3.28 13.22 -11.89
N ASP A 31 3.20 12.21 -12.76
CA ASP A 31 2.07 12.02 -13.63
C ASP A 31 0.94 11.29 -12.90
N LEU A 32 -0.31 11.69 -13.19
CA LEU A 32 -1.51 11.08 -12.62
C LEU A 32 -2.10 10.04 -13.57
N TYR A 33 -2.31 8.83 -13.07
CA TYR A 33 -3.11 7.79 -13.70
C TYR A 33 -4.33 7.50 -12.82
N VAL A 34 -5.52 7.86 -13.29
CA VAL A 34 -6.77 7.65 -12.57
C VAL A 34 -7.56 6.55 -13.26
N TRP A 35 -7.81 5.46 -12.54
CA TRP A 35 -8.70 4.39 -12.96
C TRP A 35 -10.04 4.56 -12.28
N ASP A 36 -11.05 4.93 -13.06
CA ASP A 36 -12.43 4.95 -12.58
C ASP A 36 -13.03 3.56 -12.72
N ASN A 37 -13.39 2.99 -11.58
CA ASN A 37 -13.79 1.60 -11.42
C ASN A 37 -15.32 1.43 -11.49
N ASP A 38 -15.97 2.01 -12.54
CA ASP A 38 -17.42 2.05 -12.75
C ASP A 38 -18.14 2.93 -11.70
N SER A 39 -17.71 4.18 -11.52
CA SER A 39 -18.37 5.13 -10.63
C SER A 39 -19.67 5.68 -11.23
N THR A 40 -20.67 5.88 -10.36
CA THR A 40 -21.98 6.43 -10.71
C THR A 40 -22.28 7.80 -10.08
N ASP A 41 -21.35 8.32 -9.28
CA ASP A 41 -21.47 9.58 -8.53
C ASP A 41 -20.92 10.81 -9.27
N GLY A 42 -20.47 10.65 -10.54
CA GLY A 42 -19.87 11.73 -11.32
C GLY A 42 -18.36 11.86 -11.15
N SER A 43 -17.70 10.95 -10.41
CA SER A 43 -16.24 10.96 -10.17
C SER A 43 -15.43 11.10 -11.45
N ALA A 44 -15.74 10.29 -12.49
CA ALA A 44 -14.99 10.31 -13.74
C ALA A 44 -15.11 11.63 -14.51
N ASP A 45 -16.32 12.19 -14.58
CA ASP A 45 -16.57 13.48 -15.25
C ASP A 45 -15.87 14.62 -14.51
N TRP A 46 -15.92 14.57 -13.17
CA TRP A 46 -15.24 15.55 -12.35
C TRP A 46 -13.72 15.53 -12.56
N VAL A 47 -13.10 14.34 -12.58
CA VAL A 47 -11.65 14.21 -12.89
C VAL A 47 -11.33 14.78 -14.26
N GLN A 48 -12.12 14.45 -15.28
CA GLN A 48 -11.90 14.94 -16.63
C GLN A 48 -11.95 16.48 -16.73
N GLY A 49 -12.87 17.10 -15.97
CA GLY A 49 -13.02 18.56 -15.97
C GLY A 49 -11.97 19.31 -15.15
N HIS A 50 -11.48 18.74 -14.04
CA HIS A 50 -10.60 19.43 -13.09
C HIS A 50 -9.12 19.01 -13.18
N PHE A 51 -8.85 17.82 -13.72
CA PHE A 51 -7.52 17.24 -13.91
C PHE A 51 -7.31 16.74 -15.34
N PRO A 52 -7.39 17.64 -16.35
CA PRO A 52 -7.25 17.26 -17.77
C PRO A 52 -5.87 16.68 -18.10
N GLU A 53 -4.84 16.95 -17.29
CA GLU A 53 -3.51 16.37 -17.39
C GLU A 53 -3.45 14.90 -16.96
N ALA A 54 -4.42 14.42 -16.16
CA ALA A 54 -4.46 13.05 -15.68
C ALA A 54 -4.81 12.09 -16.82
N LYS A 55 -4.10 10.97 -16.89
CA LYS A 55 -4.52 9.82 -17.71
C LYS A 55 -5.72 9.14 -17.05
N LEU A 56 -6.93 9.61 -17.36
CA LEU A 56 -8.17 8.97 -16.91
C LEU A 56 -8.51 7.76 -17.78
N VAL A 57 -8.83 6.64 -17.14
CA VAL A 57 -9.41 5.44 -17.75
C VAL A 57 -10.74 5.15 -17.07
N ARG A 58 -11.81 5.05 -17.87
CA ARG A 58 -13.16 4.69 -17.39
C ARG A 58 -13.38 3.21 -17.65
N SER A 59 -13.50 2.41 -16.59
CA SER A 59 -13.85 1.00 -16.70
C SER A 59 -15.36 0.83 -16.85
N ALA A 60 -15.78 -0.15 -17.63
CA ALA A 60 -17.19 -0.54 -17.72
C ALA A 60 -17.64 -1.42 -16.55
N ASP A 61 -16.68 -1.98 -15.79
CA ASP A 61 -16.91 -2.87 -14.67
C ASP A 61 -16.02 -2.50 -13.48
N ASN A 62 -16.49 -2.78 -12.27
CA ASN A 62 -15.67 -2.67 -11.07
C ASN A 62 -14.73 -3.89 -10.94
N LEU A 63 -13.46 -3.70 -11.32
CA LEU A 63 -12.42 -4.75 -11.27
C LEU A 63 -11.90 -5.04 -9.85
N GLY A 64 -12.34 -4.28 -8.85
CA GLY A 64 -11.78 -4.32 -7.50
C GLY A 64 -10.44 -3.60 -7.40
N PHE A 65 -9.85 -3.59 -6.20
CA PHE A 65 -8.64 -2.83 -5.91
C PHE A 65 -7.40 -3.39 -6.64
N ALA A 66 -7.19 -4.70 -6.57
CA ALA A 66 -5.98 -5.33 -7.07
C ALA A 66 -5.84 -5.20 -8.59
N GLU A 67 -6.86 -5.60 -9.35
CA GLU A 67 -6.78 -5.59 -10.81
C GLU A 67 -6.78 -4.16 -11.38
N ALA A 68 -7.54 -3.25 -10.80
CA ALA A 68 -7.52 -1.84 -11.19
C ALA A 68 -6.12 -1.21 -11.01
N ASN A 69 -5.43 -1.49 -9.90
CA ASN A 69 -4.04 -1.06 -9.70
C ASN A 69 -3.08 -1.77 -10.67
N ASN A 70 -3.31 -3.05 -11.00
CA ASN A 70 -2.52 -3.79 -11.98
C ASN A 70 -2.56 -3.14 -13.37
N MET A 71 -3.70 -2.53 -13.76
CA MET A 71 -3.77 -1.76 -15.01
C MET A 71 -2.81 -0.56 -14.98
N GLY A 72 -2.73 0.14 -13.85
CA GLY A 72 -1.76 1.21 -13.66
C GLY A 72 -0.31 0.71 -13.65
N PHE A 73 -0.03 -0.45 -13.03
CA PHE A 73 1.30 -1.07 -13.06
C PHE A 73 1.74 -1.43 -14.49
N ARG A 74 0.85 -2.05 -15.28
CA ARG A 74 1.13 -2.33 -16.70
C ARG A 74 1.46 -1.06 -17.47
N TYR A 75 0.65 0.00 -17.29
CA TYR A 75 0.89 1.29 -17.91
C TYR A 75 2.24 1.88 -17.49
N ALA A 76 2.59 1.84 -16.20
CA ALA A 76 3.86 2.34 -15.70
C ALA A 76 5.06 1.61 -16.33
N LEU A 77 5.00 0.28 -16.39
CA LEU A 77 6.06 -0.54 -17.00
C LEU A 77 6.20 -0.25 -18.50
N ASP A 78 5.08 -0.16 -19.23
CA ASP A 78 5.05 0.14 -20.67
C ASP A 78 5.62 1.53 -20.99
N LYS A 79 5.30 2.55 -20.19
CA LYS A 79 5.73 3.94 -20.39
C LYS A 79 7.09 4.29 -19.79
N GLY A 80 7.76 3.33 -19.14
CA GLY A 80 9.11 3.52 -18.63
C GLY A 80 9.19 4.45 -17.42
N TYR A 81 8.21 4.36 -16.50
CA TYR A 81 8.29 5.04 -15.21
C TYR A 81 9.32 4.39 -14.31
N ASP A 82 10.06 5.22 -13.57
CA ASP A 82 11.07 4.76 -12.62
C ASP A 82 10.43 4.33 -11.29
N TYR A 83 9.35 5.02 -10.93
CA TYR A 83 8.60 4.80 -9.69
C TYR A 83 7.10 4.77 -9.95
N VAL A 84 6.41 3.94 -9.19
CA VAL A 84 4.96 3.97 -9.04
C VAL A 84 4.61 4.36 -7.61
N TYR A 85 3.66 5.29 -7.46
CA TYR A 85 3.08 5.61 -6.17
C TYR A 85 1.60 5.24 -6.15
N LEU A 86 1.24 4.24 -5.33
CA LEU A 86 -0.17 3.94 -5.08
C LEU A 86 -0.74 4.95 -4.08
N LEU A 87 -1.87 5.53 -4.43
CA LEU A 87 -2.60 6.47 -3.59
C LEU A 87 -4.08 6.11 -3.59
N ASN A 88 -4.64 5.80 -2.43
CA ASN A 88 -6.08 5.58 -2.32
C ASN A 88 -6.85 6.87 -2.59
N GLN A 89 -8.07 6.75 -3.14
CA GLN A 89 -8.95 7.90 -3.42
C GLN A 89 -9.28 8.76 -2.18
N ASP A 90 -9.28 8.15 -0.99
CA ASP A 90 -9.56 8.76 0.31
C ASP A 90 -8.28 9.12 1.10
N ALA A 91 -7.22 9.43 0.36
CA ALA A 91 -5.91 9.71 0.91
C ALA A 91 -5.25 10.92 0.21
N TRP A 92 -4.33 11.59 0.89
CA TRP A 92 -3.57 12.74 0.36
C TRP A 92 -2.20 12.83 1.02
N ILE A 93 -1.29 13.55 0.38
CA ILE A 93 0.12 13.66 0.77
C ILE A 93 0.51 15.09 1.10
N GLU A 94 1.57 15.27 1.92
CA GLU A 94 2.27 16.56 2.01
C GLU A 94 3.07 16.82 0.73
N PRO A 95 3.33 18.10 0.37
CA PRO A 95 4.07 18.43 -0.85
C PRO A 95 5.44 17.76 -0.96
N SER A 96 6.14 17.57 0.16
CA SER A 96 7.46 16.94 0.22
C SER A 96 7.46 15.42 0.19
N THR A 97 6.30 14.77 0.33
CA THR A 97 6.19 13.31 0.55
C THR A 97 6.83 12.47 -0.55
N LEU A 98 6.53 12.77 -1.82
CA LEU A 98 7.07 11.98 -2.93
C LEU A 98 8.60 12.12 -3.02
N GLY A 99 9.11 13.34 -2.88
CA GLY A 99 10.56 13.60 -2.91
C GLY A 99 11.29 12.87 -1.79
N THR A 100 10.72 12.88 -0.58
CA THR A 100 11.27 12.16 0.58
C THR A 100 11.33 10.66 0.35
N LEU A 101 10.24 10.08 -0.16
CA LEU A 101 10.16 8.64 -0.41
C LEU A 101 11.13 8.21 -1.52
N VAL A 102 11.27 9.01 -2.58
CA VAL A 102 12.22 8.74 -3.66
C VAL A 102 13.65 8.80 -3.15
N ALA A 103 14.02 9.86 -2.43
CA ALA A 103 15.37 9.99 -1.85
C ALA A 103 15.71 8.80 -0.91
N ALA A 104 14.73 8.36 -0.11
CA ALA A 104 14.90 7.18 0.74
C ALA A 104 15.05 5.89 -0.09
N SER A 105 14.31 5.74 -1.18
CA SER A 105 14.40 4.58 -2.07
C SER A 105 15.74 4.52 -2.82
N ASP A 106 16.25 5.66 -3.29
CA ASP A 106 17.55 5.75 -3.95
C ASP A 106 18.71 5.43 -2.99
N ALA A 107 18.59 5.89 -1.73
CA ALA A 107 19.59 5.60 -0.70
C ALA A 107 19.53 4.13 -0.19
N HIS A 108 18.39 3.48 -0.31
CA HIS A 108 18.11 2.14 0.21
C HIS A 108 17.45 1.24 -0.85
N PRO A 109 18.16 0.85 -1.92
CA PRO A 109 17.58 0.11 -3.06
C PRO A 109 17.21 -1.34 -2.73
N ASP A 110 17.42 -1.79 -1.52
CA ASP A 110 17.01 -3.08 -0.97
C ASP A 110 15.55 -3.08 -0.46
N TYR A 111 14.85 -1.94 -0.51
CA TYR A 111 13.43 -1.86 -0.20
C TYR A 111 12.59 -1.97 -1.48
N ALA A 112 11.65 -2.92 -1.50
CA ALA A 112 10.69 -3.08 -2.60
C ALA A 112 9.56 -2.05 -2.53
N VAL A 113 9.22 -1.61 -1.32
CA VAL A 113 8.15 -0.65 -1.08
C VAL A 113 8.47 0.21 0.13
N LEU A 114 8.22 1.50 -0.02
CA LEU A 114 8.30 2.49 1.04
C LEU A 114 6.94 3.19 1.21
N SER A 115 6.54 3.38 2.45
CA SER A 115 5.32 4.09 2.81
C SER A 115 5.63 5.25 3.74
N PRO A 116 4.90 6.38 3.61
CA PRO A 116 4.99 7.45 4.58
C PRO A 116 4.33 7.06 5.91
N LEU A 117 4.54 7.85 6.95
CA LEU A 117 3.70 7.83 8.14
C LEU A 117 2.28 8.25 7.78
N GLN A 118 1.29 7.46 8.21
CA GLN A 118 -0.10 7.84 8.07
C GLN A 118 -0.53 8.69 9.27
N MET A 119 -0.93 9.91 8.98
CA MET A 119 -1.29 10.93 9.96
C MET A 119 -2.81 11.13 9.99
N THR A 120 -3.29 11.77 11.05
CA THR A 120 -4.65 12.33 11.08
C THR A 120 -4.75 13.52 10.13
N ASP A 121 -5.97 13.93 9.78
CA ASP A 121 -6.19 15.16 9.04
C ASP A 121 -5.51 16.34 9.73
N GLY A 122 -4.87 17.21 8.92
CA GLY A 122 -4.03 18.31 9.40
C GLY A 122 -2.61 17.91 9.83
N PHE A 123 -2.21 16.63 9.66
CA PHE A 123 -0.84 16.14 9.94
C PHE A 123 -0.35 16.34 11.39
N GLN A 124 -1.28 16.48 12.35
CA GLN A 124 -0.95 16.79 13.74
C GLN A 124 -0.54 15.57 14.58
N ALA A 125 -1.12 14.39 14.29
CA ALA A 125 -0.88 13.18 15.04
C ALA A 125 -0.88 11.96 14.11
N LEU A 126 -0.31 10.84 14.59
CA LEU A 126 -0.39 9.56 13.89
C LEU A 126 -1.86 9.09 13.83
N ASP A 127 -2.24 8.49 12.69
CA ASP A 127 -3.49 7.75 12.59
C ASP A 127 -3.50 6.61 13.63
N LYS A 128 -4.55 6.52 14.44
CA LYS A 128 -4.65 5.55 15.54
C LYS A 128 -4.58 4.09 15.07
N GLN A 129 -5.10 3.81 13.87
CA GLN A 129 -5.05 2.47 13.30
C GLN A 129 -3.64 2.13 12.81
N PHE A 130 -2.97 3.09 12.19
CA PHE A 130 -1.57 2.95 11.78
C PHE A 130 -0.68 2.74 13.00
N GLU A 131 -0.82 3.56 14.03
CA GLU A 131 -0.10 3.43 15.29
C GLU A 131 -0.31 2.06 15.93
N LYS A 132 -1.57 1.60 16.01
CA LYS A 132 -1.91 0.29 16.58
C LYS A 132 -1.26 -0.87 15.85
N VAL A 133 -1.10 -0.78 14.54
CA VAL A 133 -0.53 -1.86 13.72
C VAL A 133 0.99 -1.85 13.76
N TYR A 134 1.63 -0.67 13.73
CA TYR A 134 3.07 -0.56 13.52
C TYR A 134 3.86 -0.10 14.75
N ALA A 135 3.22 0.50 15.77
CA ALA A 135 3.88 0.90 17.02
C ALA A 135 4.14 -0.21 18.05
N PRO A 136 3.39 -1.35 18.09
CA PRO A 136 3.64 -2.41 19.08
C PRO A 136 5.02 -3.07 19.01
N GLU A 137 5.73 -2.91 17.89
CA GLU A 137 7.09 -3.45 17.70
C GLU A 137 8.19 -2.57 18.33
N GLY A 138 7.82 -1.69 19.28
CA GLY A 138 8.76 -0.80 19.97
C GLY A 138 9.20 0.40 19.14
N MET A 139 8.55 0.65 18.04
CA MET A 139 8.82 1.76 17.15
C MET A 139 8.17 3.05 17.65
N HIS A 140 8.89 3.83 18.42
CA HIS A 140 8.49 5.19 18.76
C HIS A 140 8.80 6.11 17.56
N PHE A 141 7.96 6.12 16.53
CA PHE A 141 8.12 6.99 15.36
C PHE A 141 8.33 8.47 15.73
N GLN A 142 7.69 8.94 16.81
CA GLN A 142 7.81 10.31 17.30
C GLN A 142 9.18 10.62 17.92
N LYS A 143 9.96 9.62 18.36
CA LYS A 143 11.28 9.82 18.98
C LYS A 143 12.44 9.70 18.00
N ARG A 144 12.22 9.15 16.81
CA ARG A 144 13.21 9.09 15.74
C ARG A 144 13.20 10.39 14.93
N ARG A 145 13.53 11.51 15.56
CA ARG A 145 14.02 12.66 14.80
C ARG A 145 15.46 12.35 14.44
N CYS A 146 15.73 12.09 13.17
CA CYS A 146 17.09 12.20 12.69
C CYS A 146 17.56 13.63 12.94
N ALA A 147 18.74 13.76 13.54
CA ALA A 147 19.35 15.06 13.83
C ALA A 147 19.75 15.81 12.54
N THR A 148 19.60 15.18 11.37
CA THR A 148 20.00 15.71 10.06
C THR A 148 18.82 15.68 9.10
N PRO A 149 18.47 16.82 8.47
CA PRO A 149 17.43 16.88 7.45
C PRO A 149 17.81 16.07 6.20
N PRO A 150 16.86 15.47 5.48
CA PRO A 150 17.13 14.76 4.24
C PRO A 150 17.69 15.71 3.17
N LYS A 151 18.47 15.17 2.21
CA LYS A 151 19.17 15.93 1.14
C LYS A 151 18.27 16.81 0.26
N TRP A 152 16.95 16.56 0.24
CA TRP A 152 15.96 17.35 -0.50
C TRP A 152 15.34 18.45 0.37
N ALA A 153 15.48 18.39 1.70
CA ALA A 153 15.11 19.56 2.52
C ALA A 153 15.92 20.75 2.01
N PRO A 154 15.29 21.92 1.86
CA PRO A 154 16.06 23.12 1.57
C PRO A 154 17.21 23.17 2.58
N PRO A 155 18.43 23.49 2.15
CA PRO A 155 19.60 23.43 3.01
C PRO A 155 19.27 24.18 4.29
N SER A 156 19.22 23.44 5.41
CA SER A 156 19.21 24.09 6.72
C SER A 156 20.61 24.69 6.89
N TYR A 157 20.66 25.99 6.86
CA TYR A 157 21.88 26.73 7.18
C TYR A 157 22.07 26.62 8.69
N ASP A 158 23.26 26.21 9.12
CA ASP A 158 23.67 26.40 10.50
C ASP A 158 23.74 27.91 10.79
N ALA A 159 23.92 28.29 12.05
CA ALA A 159 24.02 29.71 12.47
C ALA A 159 25.18 30.45 11.79
N GLU A 160 26.04 29.74 11.05
CA GLU A 160 27.23 30.25 10.36
C GLU A 160 27.10 30.23 8.83
N GLY A 161 25.92 29.82 8.28
CA GLY A 161 25.64 29.78 6.83
C GLY A 161 26.21 28.59 6.08
N GLY A 162 26.68 27.58 6.79
CA GLY A 162 27.18 26.30 6.21
C GLY A 162 26.06 25.34 5.86
N THR A 163 26.18 24.61 4.73
CA THR A 163 25.24 23.55 4.33
C THR A 163 25.47 22.28 5.16
N VAL A 164 24.49 21.90 6.00
CA VAL A 164 24.55 20.64 6.72
C VAL A 164 24.12 19.50 5.79
N SER A 165 25.07 18.71 5.31
CA SER A 165 24.82 17.48 4.53
C SER A 165 24.25 16.39 5.45
N GLY A 166 22.93 16.22 5.46
CA GLY A 166 22.26 15.16 6.23
C GLY A 166 22.03 13.90 5.43
N SER A 167 22.48 12.75 5.94
CA SER A 167 22.02 11.47 5.43
C SER A 167 20.56 11.26 5.86
N ALA A 168 19.67 10.89 4.90
CA ALA A 168 18.31 10.52 5.24
C ALA A 168 18.32 9.36 6.27
N CYS A 169 17.44 9.40 7.27
CA CYS A 169 17.29 8.29 8.19
C CYS A 169 16.93 7.02 7.41
N PRO A 170 17.52 5.87 7.77
CA PRO A 170 17.12 4.62 7.12
C PRO A 170 15.63 4.35 7.38
N PRO A 171 14.90 3.82 6.38
CA PRO A 171 13.53 3.42 6.56
C PRO A 171 13.37 2.42 7.70
N VAL A 172 12.26 2.50 8.41
CA VAL A 172 11.92 1.52 9.44
C VAL A 172 11.41 0.26 8.76
N THR A 173 12.17 -0.84 8.87
CA THR A 173 11.78 -2.12 8.29
C THR A 173 10.57 -2.69 9.02
N VAL A 174 9.55 -3.11 8.28
CA VAL A 174 8.36 -3.78 8.76
C VAL A 174 8.11 -5.06 7.98
N ILE A 175 7.30 -5.97 8.52
CA ILE A 175 6.99 -7.23 7.83
C ILE A 175 6.03 -7.00 6.67
N ARG A 176 5.03 -6.15 6.87
CA ARG A 176 3.96 -5.83 5.92
C ARG A 176 3.52 -4.40 6.13
N ILE A 177 2.95 -3.78 5.11
CA ILE A 177 2.41 -2.44 5.19
C ILE A 177 1.17 -2.30 4.29
N MET A 178 0.19 -1.52 4.72
CA MET A 178 -1.05 -1.30 4.00
C MET A 178 -0.83 -0.48 2.72
N ALA A 179 -1.43 -0.89 1.63
CA ALA A 179 -1.26 -0.31 0.30
C ALA A 179 -2.07 0.97 0.05
N ALA A 180 -2.31 1.80 1.07
CA ALA A 180 -2.94 3.10 0.86
C ALA A 180 -1.98 4.15 0.29
N HIS A 181 -0.68 3.97 0.60
CA HIS A 181 0.42 4.85 0.23
C HIS A 181 1.68 4.02 0.01
N TRP A 182 1.99 3.68 -1.22
CA TRP A 182 3.17 2.87 -1.55
C TRP A 182 4.01 3.51 -2.64
N LEU A 183 5.26 3.84 -2.36
CA LEU A 183 6.25 4.06 -3.40
C LEU A 183 6.93 2.73 -3.72
N ILE A 184 6.85 2.32 -4.99
CA ILE A 184 7.42 1.07 -5.51
C ILE A 184 8.40 1.44 -6.61
N PRO A 185 9.71 1.18 -6.47
CA PRO A 185 10.67 1.36 -7.56
C PRO A 185 10.43 0.32 -8.66
N ARG A 186 10.66 0.71 -9.93
CA ARG A 186 10.47 -0.14 -11.10
C ARG A 186 11.07 -1.54 -10.94
N LYS A 187 12.33 -1.61 -10.47
CA LYS A 187 13.02 -2.89 -10.26
C LYS A 187 12.24 -3.83 -9.34
N ALA A 188 11.66 -3.31 -8.26
CA ALA A 188 10.86 -4.12 -7.36
C ALA A 188 9.56 -4.59 -8.02
N LEU A 189 8.89 -3.72 -8.79
CA LEU A 189 7.68 -4.09 -9.52
C LEU A 189 7.96 -5.15 -10.60
N GLU A 190 9.08 -5.07 -11.31
CA GLU A 190 9.51 -6.07 -12.30
C GLU A 190 9.86 -7.42 -11.65
N THR A 191 10.46 -7.40 -10.45
CA THR A 191 10.90 -8.62 -9.75
C THR A 191 9.76 -9.30 -9.00
N VAL A 192 8.99 -8.53 -8.22
CA VAL A 192 7.91 -9.05 -7.36
C VAL A 192 6.63 -9.29 -8.19
N GLY A 193 6.46 -8.51 -9.24
CA GLY A 193 5.27 -8.55 -10.09
C GLY A 193 4.07 -7.80 -9.51
N MET A 194 2.94 -7.98 -10.15
CA MET A 194 1.67 -7.29 -9.87
C MET A 194 0.93 -7.92 -8.69
N PHE A 195 -0.17 -7.33 -8.25
CA PHE A 195 -1.06 -7.96 -7.28
C PHE A 195 -1.64 -9.27 -7.81
N ASP A 196 -1.77 -10.26 -6.94
CA ASP A 196 -2.34 -11.57 -7.30
C ASP A 196 -3.88 -11.49 -7.33
N SER A 197 -4.47 -12.00 -8.41
CA SER A 197 -5.92 -12.04 -8.63
C SER A 197 -6.71 -12.83 -7.59
N LEU A 198 -6.06 -13.67 -6.79
CA LEU A 198 -6.68 -14.32 -5.63
C LEU A 198 -7.11 -13.34 -4.53
N PHE A 199 -6.59 -12.11 -4.57
CA PHE A 199 -6.81 -11.07 -3.57
C PHE A 199 -7.45 -9.81 -4.17
N PRO A 200 -8.72 -9.85 -4.58
CA PRO A 200 -9.32 -8.74 -5.32
C PRO A 200 -9.46 -7.44 -4.49
N ILE A 201 -9.67 -7.55 -3.17
CA ILE A 201 -9.93 -6.40 -2.29
C ILE A 201 -9.05 -6.40 -1.04
N TYR A 202 -8.91 -7.53 -0.35
CA TYR A 202 -8.18 -7.64 0.92
C TYR A 202 -7.05 -8.65 0.82
N GLY A 203 -5.94 -8.37 1.50
CA GLY A 203 -4.78 -9.26 1.59
C GLY A 203 -3.84 -9.22 0.39
N ASN A 204 -4.14 -8.39 -0.61
CA ASN A 204 -3.26 -8.14 -1.76
C ASN A 204 -1.94 -7.49 -1.32
N ASP A 205 -2.02 -6.51 -0.43
CA ASP A 205 -0.88 -5.84 0.19
C ASP A 205 -0.02 -6.79 1.01
N ASP A 206 -0.64 -7.57 1.90
CA ASP A 206 0.07 -8.58 2.69
C ASP A 206 0.76 -9.62 1.80
N ASN A 207 0.05 -10.15 0.78
CA ASN A 207 0.61 -11.12 -0.16
C ASN A 207 1.77 -10.52 -0.97
N TRP A 208 1.64 -9.28 -1.43
CA TRP A 208 2.70 -8.62 -2.19
C TRP A 208 3.95 -8.38 -1.32
N CYS A 209 3.79 -7.95 -0.07
CA CYS A 209 4.89 -7.81 0.89
C CYS A 209 5.57 -9.16 1.18
N ASP A 210 4.81 -10.25 1.30
CA ASP A 210 5.36 -11.60 1.49
C ASP A 210 6.21 -12.04 0.28
N ARG A 211 5.77 -11.75 -0.95
CA ARG A 211 6.54 -12.00 -2.18
C ARG A 211 7.79 -11.12 -2.25
N ALA A 212 7.69 -9.84 -1.93
CA ALA A 212 8.83 -8.94 -1.89
C ALA A 212 9.94 -9.48 -0.98
N ARG A 213 9.58 -9.95 0.22
CA ARG A 213 10.54 -10.55 1.16
C ARG A 213 11.13 -11.86 0.65
N TYR A 214 10.36 -12.67 -0.05
CA TYR A 214 10.86 -13.91 -0.68
C TYR A 214 11.95 -13.61 -1.72
N HIS A 215 11.80 -12.53 -2.48
CA HIS A 215 12.79 -12.05 -3.45
C HIS A 215 13.95 -11.27 -2.81
N GLY A 216 14.06 -11.29 -1.47
CA GLY A 216 15.17 -10.66 -0.74
C GLY A 216 15.02 -9.17 -0.48
N PHE A 217 13.88 -8.57 -0.82
CA PHE A 217 13.64 -7.16 -0.52
C PHE A 217 13.13 -6.95 0.91
N LYS A 218 13.28 -5.72 1.37
CA LYS A 218 12.66 -5.19 2.58
C LYS A 218 11.39 -4.40 2.25
N VAL A 219 10.56 -4.21 3.27
CA VAL A 219 9.37 -3.35 3.27
C VAL A 219 9.59 -2.30 4.34
N GLY A 220 9.32 -1.02 4.06
CA GLY A 220 9.70 0.03 4.98
C GLY A 220 8.72 1.18 5.13
N ILE A 221 8.86 1.88 6.27
CA ILE A 221 8.19 3.15 6.56
C ILE A 221 9.27 4.22 6.63
N VAL A 222 9.04 5.35 5.97
CA VAL A 222 9.91 6.53 6.00
C VAL A 222 9.30 7.56 6.96
N PRO A 223 9.85 7.73 8.16
CA PRO A 223 9.24 8.59 9.19
C PRO A 223 9.15 10.08 8.83
N GLU A 224 10.01 10.53 7.92
CA GLU A 224 10.06 11.91 7.44
C GLU A 224 9.01 12.24 6.37
N ALA A 225 8.47 11.21 5.69
CA ALA A 225 7.38 11.35 4.74
C ALA A 225 6.03 11.24 5.46
N ARG A 226 5.07 12.08 5.12
CA ARG A 226 3.76 12.11 5.78
C ARG A 226 2.62 12.10 4.78
N ALA A 227 1.58 11.35 5.13
CA ALA A 227 0.37 11.27 4.34
C ALA A 227 -0.85 11.10 5.25
N VAL A 228 -2.03 11.40 4.75
CA VAL A 228 -3.28 11.19 5.46
C VAL A 228 -4.08 10.11 4.74
N HIS A 229 -4.72 9.22 5.49
CA HIS A 229 -5.71 8.28 4.99
C HIS A 229 -7.00 8.49 5.75
N ASP A 230 -8.01 9.07 5.09
CA ASP A 230 -9.33 9.37 5.69
C ASP A 230 -10.16 8.09 5.85
N ARG A 231 -9.87 7.40 6.95
CA ARG A 231 -10.61 6.19 7.31
C ARG A 231 -11.91 6.55 8.00
N ALA A 232 -13.00 6.61 7.24
CA ALA A 232 -14.31 6.68 7.86
C ALA A 232 -14.52 5.46 8.76
N TYR A 233 -14.72 5.69 10.07
CA TYR A 233 -15.11 4.64 11.01
C TYR A 233 -16.47 4.08 10.57
N ARG A 234 -16.47 2.83 10.11
CA ARG A 234 -17.68 2.12 9.73
C ARG A 234 -17.85 0.93 10.67
N GLN A 235 -19.01 0.82 11.29
CA GLN A 235 -19.41 -0.44 11.94
C GLN A 235 -19.64 -1.47 10.84
N GLU A 236 -18.82 -2.51 10.81
CA GLU A 236 -18.96 -3.59 9.84
C GLU A 236 -19.75 -4.75 10.44
N PRO A 237 -20.62 -5.42 9.66
CA PRO A 237 -21.26 -6.66 10.07
C PRO A 237 -20.24 -7.70 10.52
N LYS A 238 -20.59 -8.51 11.55
CA LYS A 238 -19.70 -9.55 12.13
C LYS A 238 -19.18 -10.52 11.07
N GLU A 239 -20.01 -10.91 10.12
CA GLU A 239 -19.68 -11.79 9.00
C GLU A 239 -18.56 -11.21 8.12
N LYS A 240 -18.64 -9.93 7.82
CA LYS A 240 -17.61 -9.22 7.03
C LYS A 240 -16.29 -9.14 7.78
N VAL A 241 -16.33 -8.91 9.10
CA VAL A 241 -15.13 -8.94 9.96
C VAL A 241 -14.50 -10.33 9.98
N ILE A 242 -15.32 -11.41 10.09
CA ILE A 242 -14.83 -12.80 10.05
C ILE A 242 -14.24 -13.10 8.67
N TYR A 243 -14.91 -12.72 7.59
CA TYR A 243 -14.39 -12.87 6.23
C TYR A 243 -13.01 -12.22 6.08
N ARG A 244 -12.89 -10.94 6.41
CA ARG A 244 -11.62 -10.21 6.29
C ARG A 244 -10.53 -10.78 7.18
N ASN A 245 -10.79 -10.94 8.48
CA ASN A 245 -9.74 -11.27 9.47
C ASN A 245 -9.43 -12.77 9.53
N TYR A 246 -10.33 -13.62 9.09
CA TYR A 246 -10.11 -15.07 9.11
C TYR A 246 -9.88 -15.61 7.70
N TYR A 247 -10.87 -15.48 6.79
CA TYR A 247 -10.78 -16.09 5.45
C TYR A 247 -9.62 -15.51 4.64
N MET A 248 -9.60 -14.19 4.47
CA MET A 248 -8.53 -13.53 3.71
C MET A 248 -7.18 -13.66 4.39
N GLY A 249 -7.12 -13.48 5.71
CA GLY A 249 -5.88 -13.69 6.47
C GLY A 249 -5.35 -15.13 6.43
N SER A 250 -6.23 -16.14 6.31
CA SER A 250 -5.83 -17.53 6.10
C SER A 250 -5.37 -17.78 4.67
N LEU A 251 -6.03 -17.19 3.66
CA LEU A 251 -5.62 -17.27 2.27
C LEU A 251 -4.22 -16.67 2.07
N VAL A 252 -3.96 -15.48 2.63
CA VAL A 252 -2.61 -14.87 2.63
C VAL A 252 -1.58 -15.84 3.20
N ARG A 253 -1.85 -16.44 4.36
CA ARG A 253 -0.93 -17.40 4.98
C ARG A 253 -0.67 -18.62 4.11
N LEU A 254 -1.70 -19.18 3.47
CA LEU A 254 -1.54 -20.32 2.56
C LEU A 254 -0.74 -19.95 1.31
N CYS A 255 -0.86 -18.72 0.82
CA CYS A 255 -0.08 -18.20 -0.32
C CYS A 255 1.33 -17.74 0.05
N ASP A 256 1.66 -17.60 1.34
CA ASP A 256 2.99 -17.17 1.79
C ASP A 256 4.08 -18.18 1.39
N ILE A 257 4.89 -17.78 0.40
CA ILE A 257 5.96 -18.62 -0.18
C ILE A 257 7.22 -18.72 0.69
N ASN A 258 7.35 -17.88 1.73
CA ASN A 258 8.49 -17.90 2.66
C ASN A 258 8.49 -19.12 3.59
N ARG A 259 7.42 -19.90 3.59
CA ARG A 259 7.26 -21.09 4.42
C ARG A 259 6.64 -22.25 3.63
N PRO A 260 6.91 -23.52 3.98
CA PRO A 260 6.30 -24.66 3.34
C PRO A 260 4.76 -24.65 3.43
N LEU A 261 4.08 -25.06 2.36
CA LEU A 261 2.60 -25.06 2.31
C LEU A 261 1.99 -25.92 3.42
N TRP A 262 2.59 -27.08 3.73
CA TRP A 262 2.07 -27.98 4.77
C TRP A 262 2.08 -27.35 6.17
N GLU A 263 3.14 -26.55 6.48
CA GLU A 263 3.24 -25.80 7.74
C GLU A 263 2.11 -24.76 7.83
N ARG A 264 1.90 -24.01 6.75
CA ARG A 264 0.82 -23.02 6.66
C ARG A 264 -0.55 -23.64 6.74
N PHE A 265 -0.74 -24.78 6.11
CA PHE A 265 -2.00 -25.52 6.15
C PHE A 265 -2.31 -26.01 7.58
N LEU A 266 -1.35 -26.61 8.27
CA LEU A 266 -1.49 -27.03 9.67
C LEU A 266 -1.85 -25.84 10.56
N PHE A 267 -1.15 -24.72 10.40
CA PHE A 267 -1.47 -23.49 11.15
C PHE A 267 -2.92 -23.06 10.91
N VAL A 268 -3.38 -23.03 9.65
CA VAL A 268 -4.75 -22.61 9.32
C VAL A 268 -5.79 -23.58 9.88
N CYS A 269 -5.51 -24.88 9.94
CA CYS A 269 -6.37 -25.86 10.62
C CYS A 269 -6.56 -25.50 12.10
N LEU A 270 -5.47 -25.28 12.84
CA LEU A 270 -5.53 -24.91 14.25
C LEU A 270 -6.18 -23.54 14.45
N PHE A 271 -5.84 -22.58 13.60
CA PHE A 271 -6.40 -21.24 13.62
C PHE A 271 -7.91 -21.22 13.40
N THR A 272 -8.45 -22.16 12.60
CA THR A 272 -9.89 -22.34 12.39
C THR A 272 -10.62 -22.62 13.71
N LEU A 273 -10.09 -23.53 14.52
CA LEU A 273 -10.67 -23.89 15.81
C LEU A 273 -10.67 -22.68 16.76
N VAL A 274 -9.52 -22.01 16.89
CA VAL A 274 -9.38 -20.81 17.74
C VAL A 274 -10.36 -19.71 17.33
N LYS A 275 -10.51 -19.47 16.03
CA LYS A 275 -11.41 -18.42 15.53
C LYS A 275 -12.88 -18.80 15.63
N ALA A 276 -13.22 -20.08 15.48
CA ALA A 276 -14.59 -20.54 15.70
C ALA A 276 -15.03 -20.29 17.15
N VAL A 277 -14.17 -20.60 18.12
CA VAL A 277 -14.41 -20.30 19.54
C VAL A 277 -14.47 -18.78 19.78
N LYS A 278 -13.46 -18.02 19.31
CA LYS A 278 -13.38 -16.57 19.51
C LYS A 278 -14.61 -15.83 18.98
N TYR A 279 -15.12 -16.23 17.81
CA TYR A 279 -16.26 -15.55 17.19
C TYR A 279 -17.63 -16.15 17.62
N GLY A 280 -17.63 -17.29 18.36
CA GLY A 280 -18.86 -18.03 18.69
C GLY A 280 -19.65 -18.37 17.43
N SER A 281 -18.97 -18.88 16.38
CA SER A 281 -19.57 -19.06 15.06
C SER A 281 -18.95 -20.27 14.31
N THR A 282 -19.77 -20.96 13.53
CA THR A 282 -19.30 -22.04 12.63
C THR A 282 -18.76 -21.50 11.28
N LEU A 283 -18.88 -20.20 11.05
CA LEU A 283 -18.44 -19.56 9.79
C LEU A 283 -16.96 -19.81 9.45
N PRO A 284 -16.00 -19.84 10.40
CA PRO A 284 -14.62 -20.22 10.13
C PRO A 284 -14.48 -21.60 9.49
N PHE A 285 -15.29 -22.60 9.88
CA PHE A 285 -15.26 -23.93 9.25
C PHE A 285 -15.78 -23.91 7.81
N LYS A 286 -16.83 -23.12 7.52
CA LYS A 286 -17.32 -22.93 6.15
C LYS A 286 -16.23 -22.31 5.26
N HIS A 287 -15.57 -21.26 5.77
CA HIS A 287 -14.46 -20.63 5.06
C HIS A 287 -13.25 -21.55 4.89
N PHE A 288 -12.92 -22.36 5.90
CA PHE A 288 -11.86 -23.37 5.79
C PHE A 288 -12.13 -24.38 4.67
N ARG A 289 -13.37 -24.90 4.57
CA ARG A 289 -13.76 -25.78 3.46
C ARG A 289 -13.61 -25.09 2.09
N ALA A 290 -13.93 -23.79 2.01
CA ALA A 290 -13.71 -23.01 0.78
C ALA A 290 -12.22 -22.91 0.45
N LEU A 291 -11.35 -22.63 1.43
CA LEU A 291 -9.90 -22.59 1.25
C LEU A 291 -9.33 -23.94 0.79
N CYS A 292 -9.84 -25.07 1.34
CA CYS A 292 -9.44 -26.40 0.88
C CYS A 292 -9.78 -26.65 -0.61
N ARG A 293 -10.91 -26.13 -1.09
CA ARG A 293 -11.28 -26.21 -2.51
C ARG A 293 -10.39 -25.35 -3.41
N MET A 294 -9.79 -24.29 -2.85
CA MET A 294 -8.87 -23.38 -3.55
C MET A 294 -7.40 -23.85 -3.54
N LEU A 295 -7.10 -25.01 -2.94
CA LEU A 295 -5.70 -25.49 -2.89
C LEU A 295 -4.98 -25.56 -4.24
N PRO A 296 -5.64 -25.92 -5.36
CA PRO A 296 -4.98 -25.87 -6.67
C PRO A 296 -4.56 -24.43 -7.05
N GLN A 297 -5.46 -23.45 -6.90
CA GLN A 297 -5.18 -22.04 -7.20
C GLN A 297 -4.11 -21.46 -6.26
N ILE A 298 -4.13 -21.85 -4.97
CA ILE A 298 -3.11 -21.47 -3.99
C ILE A 298 -1.73 -22.01 -4.39
N LYS A 299 -1.65 -23.27 -4.82
CA LYS A 299 -0.40 -23.86 -5.32
C LYS A 299 0.12 -23.13 -6.55
N ASP A 300 -0.77 -22.83 -7.49
CA ASP A 300 -0.42 -22.10 -8.70
C ASP A 300 0.06 -20.66 -8.40
N SER A 301 -0.64 -19.93 -7.51
CA SER A 301 -0.20 -18.62 -7.01
C SER A 301 1.22 -18.68 -6.42
N ARG A 302 1.50 -19.66 -5.58
CA ARG A 302 2.84 -19.86 -4.99
C ARG A 302 3.92 -20.13 -6.05
N LEU A 303 3.60 -20.94 -7.07
CA LEU A 303 4.53 -21.23 -8.17
C LEU A 303 4.82 -20.01 -9.04
N ARG A 304 3.81 -19.18 -9.32
CA ARG A 304 4.01 -17.92 -10.05
C ARG A 304 4.83 -16.93 -9.23
N SER A 305 4.59 -16.86 -7.94
CA SER A 305 5.25 -15.94 -7.01
C SER A 305 6.73 -16.28 -6.75
N ALA A 306 7.17 -17.50 -7.05
CA ALA A 306 8.54 -17.96 -6.86
C ALA A 306 9.43 -17.76 -8.11
N LYS A 307 8.85 -17.32 -9.23
CA LYS A 307 9.55 -17.03 -10.49
C LYS A 307 10.02 -15.59 -10.53
#